data_331054c450f8fe4772af2d9963f2e79c
#
_entry.id   331054c450f8fe4772af2d9963f2e79c
#
_cell.length_a   1.000
_cell.length_b   1.000
_cell.length_c   1.000
_cell.angle_alpha   90.00
_cell.angle_beta   90.00
_cell.angle_gamma   90.00
#
_symmetry.space_group_name_H-M   'P 1'
#
loop_
_entity.id
_entity.type
_entity.pdbx_description
1 polymer ?
#
loop_
_entity_poly.entity_id
_entity_poly.type
_entity_poly.pdbx_seq_one_letter_code
_entity_poly.pdbx_strand_id
1 'polypeptide(L)' 'IRDRYKYSKLEKSRIIWVAKDICALDATYSRFNESYEKVFTARGIYMYKKVNNAWKMFSMSGVEMNDKK' A
#
# COMPACT_ATOMS: atom_id res chain seq x y z
N ILE A 1 -13.06 -2.32 14.35
CA ILE A 1 -12.52 -1.84 14.24
C ILE A 1 -11.22 -1.98 14.26
N ARG A 2 -10.58 -1.51 13.92
CA ARG A 2 -9.40 -1.60 13.86
C ARG A 2 -8.77 -1.19 15.01
N ASP A 3 -9.31 -1.23 15.99
CA ASP A 3 -8.71 -0.76 17.16
C ASP A 3 -7.49 -1.56 17.48
N ARG A 4 -7.23 -2.63 16.83
CA ARG A 4 -6.04 -3.33 17.12
C ARG A 4 -4.90 -2.78 16.32
N TYR A 5 -5.19 -1.89 15.42
CA TYR A 5 -4.19 -1.35 14.52
C TYR A 5 -3.49 -0.17 15.18
N LYS A 6 -2.18 -0.23 15.27
CA LYS A 6 -1.40 0.84 15.84
C LYS A 6 -0.63 1.60 14.77
N TYR A 7 -0.01 0.90 13.84
CA TYR A 7 0.73 1.57 12.79
C TYR A 7 0.92 0.65 11.60
N SER A 8 1.28 1.24 10.49
CA SER A 8 1.53 0.50 9.27
C SER A 8 3.01 0.58 8.94
N LYS A 9 3.51 -0.45 8.28
CA LYS A 9 4.89 -0.44 7.84
C LYS A 9 4.91 -0.87 6.39
N LEU A 10 5.58 -0.09 5.55
CA LEU A 10 5.74 -0.45 4.15
C LEU A 10 6.82 -1.51 4.08
N GLU A 11 6.46 -2.71 3.67
CA GLU A 11 7.41 -3.80 3.61
C GLU A 11 8.25 -3.71 2.36
N LYS A 12 7.63 -3.41 1.23
CA LYS A 12 8.37 -3.24 0.00
C LYS A 12 7.49 -2.58 -1.04
N SER A 13 8.10 -1.96 -2.01
CA SER A 13 7.37 -1.34 -3.08
C SER A 13 8.26 -1.28 -4.29
N ARG A 14 7.65 -1.18 -5.46
CA ARG A 14 8.41 -1.00 -6.67
C ARG A 14 7.49 -0.38 -7.71
N ILE A 15 8.10 0.36 -8.63
CA ILE A 15 7.36 0.97 -9.70
C ILE A 15 7.25 -0.05 -10.80
N ILE A 16 6.02 -0.38 -11.21
CA ILE A 16 5.81 -1.38 -12.21
C ILE A 16 5.49 -0.78 -13.57
N TRP A 17 5.16 0.49 -13.61
CA TRP A 17 4.83 1.11 -14.88
C TRP A 17 4.86 2.63 -14.75
N VAL A 18 5.46 3.28 -15.72
CA VAL A 18 5.54 4.72 -15.71
C VAL A 18 5.28 5.23 -17.10
N ALA A 19 4.43 6.22 -17.22
CA ALA A 19 4.22 6.94 -18.47
C ALA A 19 4.43 8.41 -18.13
N LYS A 20 4.18 9.26 -19.11
CA LYS A 20 4.49 10.67 -18.93
C LYS A 20 3.91 11.26 -17.65
N ASP A 21 2.63 11.08 -17.44
CA ASP A 21 1.99 11.67 -16.27
C ASP A 21 1.28 10.64 -15.42
N ILE A 22 1.61 9.37 -15.56
CA ILE A 22 0.94 8.31 -14.82
C ILE A 22 1.96 7.31 -14.35
N CYS A 23 1.77 6.82 -13.15
CA CYS A 23 2.70 5.88 -12.55
C CYS A 23 1.90 4.84 -11.78
N ALA A 24 2.29 3.58 -11.90
CA ALA A 24 1.68 2.50 -11.15
C ALA A 24 2.72 1.91 -10.21
N LEU A 25 2.34 1.67 -8.97
CA LEU A 25 3.23 1.22 -7.94
C LEU A 25 2.66 -0.02 -7.28
N ASP A 26 3.49 -1.04 -7.13
CA ASP A 26 3.12 -2.25 -6.41
C ASP A 26 3.73 -2.12 -5.02
N ALA A 27 2.91 -2.19 -4.01
CA ALA A 27 3.39 -2.02 -2.65
C ALA A 27 2.80 -3.07 -1.72
N THR A 28 3.60 -3.50 -0.78
CA THR A 28 3.18 -4.45 0.24
C THR A 28 3.42 -3.79 1.58
N TYR A 29 2.43 -3.81 2.44
CA TYR A 29 2.59 -3.21 3.75
C TYR A 29 1.89 -4.06 4.79
N SER A 30 2.30 -3.88 6.03
CA SER A 30 1.75 -4.64 7.15
C SER A 30 1.24 -3.67 8.19
N ARG A 31 0.26 -4.12 8.95
CA ARG A 31 -0.26 -3.35 10.06
C ARG A 31 0.04 -4.07 11.36
N PHE A 32 0.36 -3.31 12.38
CA PHE A 32 0.78 -3.84 13.66
C PHE A 32 -0.09 -3.29 14.78
N ASN A 33 -0.27 -4.08 15.82
CA ASN A 33 -1.05 -3.62 16.97
C ASN A 33 -0.10 -3.04 18.00
N GLU A 34 -0.61 -2.71 19.16
CA GLU A 34 0.19 -2.07 20.20
C GLU A 34 1.26 -2.96 20.77
N SER A 35 1.14 -4.25 20.60
CA SER A 35 2.16 -5.17 21.07
C SER A 35 3.20 -5.44 20.00
N TYR A 36 3.14 -4.66 18.91
CA TYR A 36 4.05 -4.80 17.79
C TYR A 36 3.92 -6.15 17.09
N GLU A 37 2.75 -6.72 17.14
CA GLU A 37 2.47 -7.96 16.43
C GLU A 37 1.83 -7.64 15.11
N LYS A 38 2.22 -8.37 14.08
CA LYS A 38 1.67 -8.13 12.75
C LYS A 38 0.23 -8.61 12.71
N VAL A 39 -0.67 -7.71 12.41
CA VAL A 39 -2.08 -8.02 12.38
C VAL A 39 -2.47 -8.56 11.02
N PHE A 40 -1.99 -7.95 9.97
CA PHE A 40 -2.21 -8.48 8.63
C PHE A 40 -1.27 -7.79 7.64
N THR A 41 -1.16 -8.40 6.48
CA THR A 41 -0.34 -7.89 5.40
C THR A 41 -1.24 -7.69 4.20
N ALA A 42 -1.06 -6.60 3.50
CA ALA A 42 -1.84 -6.29 2.31
C ALA A 42 -0.90 -5.92 1.19
N ARG A 43 -1.31 -6.23 -0.02
CA ARG A 43 -0.54 -5.88 -1.20
C ARG A 43 -1.50 -5.19 -2.16
N GLY A 44 -1.06 -4.13 -2.79
CA GLY A 44 -1.93 -3.41 -3.66
C GLY A 44 -1.20 -2.72 -4.79
N ILE A 45 -1.97 -2.33 -5.78
CA ILE A 45 -1.47 -1.56 -6.89
C ILE A 45 -2.03 -0.17 -6.71
N TYR A 46 -1.16 0.81 -6.67
CA TYR A 46 -1.55 2.18 -6.47
C TYR A 46 -1.21 2.95 -7.72
N MET A 47 -2.12 3.75 -8.20
CA MET A 47 -1.91 4.50 -9.42
C MET A 47 -1.95 5.99 -9.12
N TYR A 48 -0.99 6.69 -9.66
CA TYR A 48 -0.85 8.11 -9.45
C TYR A 48 -0.80 8.82 -10.78
N LYS A 49 -1.27 10.04 -10.83
CA LYS A 49 -1.11 10.84 -12.00
C LYS A 49 -0.58 12.21 -11.59
N LYS A 50 0.13 12.85 -12.49
CA LYS A 50 0.74 14.12 -12.19
C LYS A 50 -0.23 15.23 -12.56
N VAL A 51 -0.53 16.10 -11.62
CA VAL A 51 -1.40 17.23 -11.83
C VAL A 51 -0.68 18.44 -11.26
N ASN A 52 -0.40 19.43 -12.10
CA ASN A 52 0.29 20.64 -11.67
C ASN A 52 1.61 20.32 -10.96
N ASN A 53 2.36 19.39 -11.56
CA ASN A 53 3.67 19.02 -11.02
C ASN A 53 3.60 18.29 -9.68
N ALA A 54 2.47 17.76 -9.33
CA ALA A 54 2.36 16.98 -8.10
C ALA A 54 1.74 15.64 -8.43
N TRP A 55 2.26 14.57 -7.83
CA TRP A 55 1.71 13.25 -8.04
C TRP A 55 0.53 13.04 -7.10
N LYS A 56 -0.59 12.63 -7.64
CA LYS A 56 -1.76 12.40 -6.82
C LYS A 56 -2.29 11.01 -7.11
N MET A 57 -2.62 10.28 -6.04
CA MET A 57 -3.14 8.94 -6.19
C MET A 57 -4.59 9.04 -6.65
N PHE A 58 -4.94 8.32 -7.69
CA PHE A 58 -6.30 8.35 -8.19
C PHE A 58 -6.93 6.96 -8.21
N SER A 59 -6.17 5.92 -7.95
CA SER A 59 -6.72 4.59 -7.96
C SER A 59 -5.91 3.70 -7.04
N MET A 60 -6.59 2.80 -6.38
CA MET A 60 -5.94 1.90 -5.47
C MET A 60 -6.70 0.60 -5.48
N SER A 61 -5.96 -0.51 -5.54
CA SER A 61 -6.58 -1.81 -5.52
C SER A 61 -5.70 -2.68 -4.65
N GLY A 62 -6.27 -3.34 -3.67
CA GLY A 62 -5.46 -4.10 -2.75
C GLY A 62 -6.13 -5.39 -2.33
N VAL A 63 -5.31 -6.31 -1.86
CA VAL A 63 -5.77 -7.59 -1.39
C VAL A 63 -5.05 -7.90 -0.10
N GLU A 64 -5.78 -8.35 0.88
CA GLU A 64 -5.17 -8.72 2.14
C GLU A 64 -4.51 -10.08 1.92
N MET A 65 -3.26 -10.18 2.28
CA MET A 65 -2.52 -11.41 2.12
C MET A 65 -2.36 -12.04 3.47
N ASN A 66 -3.24 -12.97 3.77
CA ASN A 66 -3.22 -13.59 5.06
C ASN A 66 -2.72 -14.99 4.86
N ASP A 67 -1.53 -15.22 5.34
CA ASP A 67 -0.98 -16.50 5.12
C ASP A 67 -1.38 -17.50 6.10
N LYS A 68 -2.27 -17.36 6.84
CA LYS A 68 -2.58 -18.25 7.74
C LYS A 68 -3.44 -19.07 7.15
N LYS A 69 -3.55 -19.74 6.95
CA LYS A 69 -4.41 -20.40 6.30
C LYS A 69 -4.63 -21.16 6.61
#